data_3e00f779508b5a73cc8614597d681c0d
#
_entry.id   3e00f779508b5a73cc8614597d681c0d
#
_cell.length_a   1.000
_cell.length_b   1.000
_cell.length_c   1.000
_cell.angle_alpha   90.00
_cell.angle_beta   90.00
_cell.angle_gamma   90.00
#
_symmetry.space_group_name_H-M   'P 1'
#
loop_
_entity.id
_entity.type
_entity.pdbx_description
1 polymer ?
#
loop_
_entity_poly.entity_id
_entity_poly.type
_entity_poly.pdbx_seq_one_letter_code
_entity_poly.pdbx_strand_id
1 'polypeptide(L)'
;TKSMTTITDNGHGATVYTKGSPEKILAMCGISEQNQKDVEERIIAYQSKACRVIGFAHKETEYLSDYESAREDLESGLIFDGFVAITDPLRQDVYEAVNKCRSAGIDLKILTGDNIVTAEAIANELGILDADHISVEAHEIEELSDEELREKIPQIRVIARSTPSVKMRVVRALKANGNVVAVTGHGINDAPP
;
A
#
# COMPACT_ATOMS: atom_id res chain seq x y z
N THR A 1 -4.81 2.00 12.01
CA THR A 1 -6.08 2.00 11.25
C THR A 1 -5.89 2.75 9.94
N LYS A 2 -6.30 2.14 8.79
CA LYS A 2 -6.13 2.75 7.45
C LYS A 2 -7.31 3.66 7.06
N SER A 3 -8.04 4.20 8.01
CA SER A 3 -9.15 5.14 7.80
C SER A 3 -9.14 6.25 8.85
N MET A 4 -9.71 7.38 8.49
CA MET A 4 -9.93 8.53 9.36
C MET A 4 -11.37 8.98 9.20
N THR A 5 -12.06 9.14 10.33
CA THR A 5 -13.45 9.60 10.40
C THR A 5 -13.48 10.96 11.10
N THR A 6 -14.24 11.88 10.54
CA THR A 6 -14.48 13.24 11.08
C THR A 6 -15.98 13.46 11.16
N ILE A 7 -16.45 14.00 12.26
CA ILE A 7 -17.87 14.30 12.48
C ILE A 7 -18.03 15.82 12.56
N THR A 8 -18.98 16.36 11.83
CA THR A 8 -19.26 17.79 11.77
C THR A 8 -20.74 18.03 12.02
N ASP A 9 -21.05 19.12 12.72
CA ASP A 9 -22.41 19.62 12.89
C ASP A 9 -22.92 20.17 11.55
N ASN A 10 -24.13 19.78 11.12
CA ASN A 10 -24.78 20.25 9.92
C ASN A 10 -26.01 21.15 10.19
N GLY A 11 -26.23 21.54 11.47
CA GLY A 11 -27.34 22.40 11.90
C GLY A 11 -28.65 21.65 12.17
N HIS A 12 -28.78 20.39 11.78
CA HIS A 12 -29.98 19.55 11.98
C HIS A 12 -29.60 18.16 12.55
N GLY A 13 -28.33 17.90 12.76
CA GLY A 13 -27.73 16.65 13.19
C GLY A 13 -26.24 16.72 12.97
N ALA A 14 -25.64 15.60 12.63
CA ALA A 14 -24.21 15.52 12.33
C ALA A 14 -23.96 14.79 11.01
N THR A 15 -22.92 15.20 10.30
CA THR A 15 -22.43 14.48 9.12
C THR A 15 -21.11 13.81 9.47
N VAL A 16 -21.03 12.52 9.22
CA VAL A 16 -19.87 11.68 9.40
C VAL A 16 -19.15 11.57 8.05
N TYR A 17 -17.90 12.05 7.98
CA TYR A 17 -17.06 11.92 6.80
C TYR A 17 -15.95 10.92 7.09
N THR A 18 -15.80 9.93 6.22
CA THR A 18 -14.73 8.91 6.37
C THR A 18 -13.87 8.87 5.11
N LYS A 19 -12.55 8.88 5.30
CA LYS A 19 -11.57 8.70 4.22
C LYS A 19 -10.58 7.60 4.57
N GLY A 20 -10.05 6.90 3.57
CA GLY A 20 -9.08 5.84 3.79
C GLY A 20 -8.72 5.07 2.54
N SER A 21 -8.14 3.88 2.73
CA SER A 21 -7.89 3.00 1.59
C SER A 21 -9.22 2.66 0.91
N PRO A 22 -9.28 2.68 -0.45
CA PRO A 22 -10.54 2.52 -1.17
C PRO A 22 -11.27 1.23 -0.81
N GLU A 23 -10.55 0.14 -0.67
CA GLU A 23 -11.08 -1.18 -0.32
C GLU A 23 -11.83 -1.15 1.03
N LYS A 24 -11.23 -0.45 2.01
CA LYS A 24 -11.83 -0.31 3.34
C LYS A 24 -13.06 0.60 3.30
N ILE A 25 -13.01 1.70 2.55
CA ILE A 25 -14.15 2.62 2.42
C ILE A 25 -15.32 1.93 1.71
N LEU A 26 -15.06 1.20 0.63
CA LEU A 26 -16.09 0.44 -0.08
C LEU A 26 -16.77 -0.61 0.82
N ALA A 27 -15.99 -1.30 1.67
CA ALA A 27 -16.53 -2.27 2.62
C ALA A 27 -17.44 -1.65 3.71
N MET A 28 -17.29 -0.34 3.98
CA MET A 28 -18.15 0.42 4.91
C MET A 28 -19.41 0.98 4.24
N CYS A 29 -19.49 0.94 2.90
CA CYS A 29 -20.57 1.57 2.12
C CYS A 29 -21.68 0.58 1.76
N GLY A 30 -22.92 1.07 1.73
CA GLY A 30 -24.09 0.34 1.22
C GLY A 30 -24.20 0.40 -0.31
N ILE A 31 -23.16 -0.03 -1.02
CA ILE A 31 -23.10 -0.01 -2.49
C ILE A 31 -23.51 -1.38 -3.07
N SER A 32 -24.18 -1.40 -4.23
CA SER A 32 -24.51 -2.65 -4.91
C SER A 32 -23.25 -3.34 -5.45
N GLU A 33 -23.26 -4.69 -5.51
CA GLU A 33 -22.12 -5.47 -6.02
C GLU A 33 -21.64 -5.05 -7.40
N GLN A 34 -22.57 -4.69 -8.31
CA GLN A 34 -22.21 -4.25 -9.65
C GLN A 34 -21.48 -2.91 -9.62
N ASN A 35 -22.00 -1.93 -8.89
CA ASN A 35 -21.35 -0.62 -8.76
C ASN A 35 -20.01 -0.71 -8.03
N GLN A 36 -19.90 -1.61 -7.07
CA GLN A 36 -18.64 -1.85 -6.36
C GLN A 36 -17.56 -2.37 -7.33
N LYS A 37 -17.87 -3.36 -8.16
CA LYS A 37 -16.95 -3.88 -9.18
C LYS A 37 -16.49 -2.79 -10.16
N ASP A 38 -17.42 -1.98 -10.66
CA ASP A 38 -17.09 -0.91 -11.59
C ASP A 38 -16.15 0.13 -10.95
N VAL A 39 -16.34 0.43 -9.66
CA VAL A 39 -15.46 1.34 -8.92
C VAL A 39 -14.10 0.70 -8.68
N GLU A 40 -14.04 -0.58 -8.27
CA GLU A 40 -12.81 -1.33 -8.03
C GLU A 40 -11.94 -1.41 -9.29
N GLU A 41 -12.53 -1.71 -10.45
CA GLU A 41 -11.82 -1.72 -11.75
C GLU A 41 -11.18 -0.36 -12.05
N ARG A 42 -11.90 0.74 -11.80
CA ARG A 42 -11.37 2.09 -11.99
C ARG A 42 -10.24 2.41 -11.01
N ILE A 43 -10.35 1.97 -9.75
CA ILE A 43 -9.30 2.13 -8.74
C ILE A 43 -8.03 1.40 -9.19
N ILE A 44 -8.15 0.14 -9.62
CA ILE A 44 -7.04 -0.67 -10.13
C ILE A 44 -6.37 0.01 -11.33
N ALA A 45 -7.16 0.57 -12.25
CA ALA A 45 -6.63 1.30 -13.41
C ALA A 45 -5.80 2.55 -13.04
N TYR A 46 -6.09 3.20 -11.91
CA TYR A 46 -5.25 4.30 -11.40
C TYR A 46 -4.05 3.78 -10.62
N GLN A 47 -4.22 2.74 -9.82
CA GLN A 47 -3.12 2.13 -9.08
C GLN A 47 -2.05 1.54 -10.02
N SER A 48 -2.47 0.94 -11.15
CA SER A 48 -1.53 0.45 -12.19
C SER A 48 -0.70 1.55 -12.86
N LYS A 49 -1.09 2.82 -12.67
CA LYS A 49 -0.31 4.00 -13.08
C LYS A 49 0.49 4.63 -11.93
N ALA A 50 0.80 3.85 -10.91
CA ALA A 50 1.49 4.28 -9.69
C ALA A 50 0.75 5.40 -8.92
N CYS A 51 -0.58 5.57 -9.10
CA CYS A 51 -1.36 6.53 -8.34
C CYS A 51 -1.71 5.98 -6.96
N ARG A 52 -1.50 6.79 -5.93
CA ARG A 52 -2.06 6.54 -4.60
C ARG A 52 -3.54 6.91 -4.62
N VAL A 53 -4.42 5.96 -4.30
CA VAL A 53 -5.86 6.19 -4.30
C VAL A 53 -6.40 6.29 -2.88
N ILE A 54 -7.24 7.30 -2.62
CA ILE A 54 -7.92 7.52 -1.35
C ILE A 54 -9.42 7.60 -1.63
N GLY A 55 -10.19 6.74 -0.97
CA GLY A 55 -11.65 6.73 -1.02
C GLY A 55 -12.26 7.67 0.02
N PHE A 56 -13.46 8.16 -0.28
CA PHE A 56 -14.28 9.04 0.56
C PHE A 56 -15.70 8.54 0.63
N ALA A 57 -16.30 8.66 1.79
CA ALA A 57 -17.70 8.35 2.03
C ALA A 57 -18.26 9.21 3.15
N HIS A 58 -19.56 9.39 3.18
CA HIS A 58 -20.24 10.11 4.24
C HIS A 58 -21.51 9.39 4.71
N LYS A 59 -22.06 9.87 5.83
CA LYS A 59 -23.36 9.47 6.37
C LYS A 59 -23.92 10.61 7.21
N GLU A 60 -25.19 10.88 7.06
CA GLU A 60 -25.89 11.76 7.99
C GLU A 60 -26.43 10.98 9.19
N THR A 61 -26.41 11.58 10.35
CA THR A 61 -26.89 11.01 11.61
C THR A 61 -27.50 12.10 12.49
N GLU A 62 -28.34 11.69 13.43
CA GLU A 62 -28.79 12.57 14.51
C GLU A 62 -27.61 12.87 15.46
N TYR A 63 -27.79 13.88 16.32
CA TYR A 63 -26.84 14.16 17.37
C TYR A 63 -26.76 12.99 18.35
N LEU A 64 -25.53 12.52 18.62
CA LEU A 64 -25.25 11.49 19.61
C LEU A 64 -24.59 12.09 20.82
N SER A 65 -24.90 11.58 21.99
CA SER A 65 -24.25 11.97 23.24
C SER A 65 -22.82 11.42 23.37
N ASP A 66 -22.54 10.30 22.66
CA ASP A 66 -21.24 9.63 22.65
C ASP A 66 -20.97 9.02 21.26
N TYR A 67 -20.14 9.71 20.49
CA TYR A 67 -19.74 9.26 19.17
C TYR A 67 -18.69 8.14 19.20
N GLU A 68 -17.93 8.03 20.27
CA GLU A 68 -16.85 7.04 20.36
C GLU A 68 -17.42 5.64 20.56
N SER A 69 -18.43 5.49 21.43
CA SER A 69 -19.15 4.23 21.63
C SER A 69 -19.98 3.80 20.40
N ALA A 70 -20.42 4.77 19.58
CA ALA A 70 -21.20 4.51 18.35
C ALA A 70 -20.33 4.30 17.10
N ARG A 71 -19.03 4.21 17.23
CA ARG A 71 -18.08 4.23 16.11
C ARG A 71 -18.36 3.15 15.05
N GLU A 72 -18.66 1.92 15.45
CA GLU A 72 -18.94 0.82 14.52
C GLU A 72 -20.18 1.09 13.67
N ASP A 73 -21.23 1.62 14.28
CA ASP A 73 -22.45 2.00 13.57
C ASP A 73 -22.22 3.21 12.65
N LEU A 74 -21.41 4.18 13.08
CA LEU A 74 -21.07 5.36 12.30
C LEU A 74 -20.19 5.05 11.10
N GLU A 75 -19.32 4.04 11.21
CA GLU A 75 -18.45 3.57 10.13
C GLU A 75 -19.10 2.46 9.28
N SER A 76 -20.42 2.26 9.33
CA SER A 76 -21.17 1.29 8.55
C SER A 76 -22.31 1.95 7.77
N GLY A 77 -22.67 1.36 6.61
CA GLY A 77 -23.76 1.86 5.75
C GLY A 77 -23.52 3.26 5.22
N LEU A 78 -22.26 3.62 4.97
CA LEU A 78 -21.87 4.91 4.41
C LEU A 78 -22.32 5.04 2.94
N ILE A 79 -22.50 6.27 2.50
CA ILE A 79 -22.70 6.62 1.09
C ILE A 79 -21.32 6.88 0.48
N PHE A 80 -20.96 6.15 -0.56
CA PHE A 80 -19.70 6.33 -1.26
C PHE A 80 -19.73 7.62 -2.11
N ASP A 81 -18.86 8.58 -1.78
CA ASP A 81 -18.76 9.85 -2.51
C ASP A 81 -17.88 9.74 -3.75
N GLY A 82 -16.85 8.86 -3.67
CA GLY A 82 -15.88 8.71 -4.72
C GLY A 82 -14.47 8.47 -4.21
N PHE A 83 -13.50 8.65 -5.10
CA PHE A 83 -12.10 8.55 -4.76
C PHE A 83 -11.27 9.63 -5.47
N VAL A 84 -10.11 9.93 -4.93
CA VAL A 84 -9.08 10.72 -5.61
C VAL A 84 -7.87 9.85 -5.88
N ALA A 85 -7.29 9.99 -7.07
CA ALA A 85 -6.02 9.38 -7.45
C ALA A 85 -4.94 10.46 -7.39
N ILE A 86 -3.92 10.24 -6.57
CA ILE A 86 -2.81 11.16 -6.35
C ILE A 86 -1.59 10.56 -7.02
N THR A 87 -1.01 11.28 -7.96
CA THR A 87 0.24 10.90 -8.61
C THR A 87 1.37 11.71 -7.99
N ASP A 88 2.40 11.02 -7.50
CA ASP A 88 3.68 11.61 -7.16
C ASP A 88 4.69 11.06 -8.17
N PRO A 89 5.02 11.83 -9.22
CA PRO A 89 5.90 11.34 -10.28
C PRO A 89 7.29 11.05 -9.71
N LEU A 90 7.92 10.02 -10.24
CA LEU A 90 9.29 9.68 -9.86
C LEU A 90 10.22 10.86 -10.17
N ARG A 91 11.12 11.13 -9.24
CA ARG A 91 12.13 12.18 -9.42
C ARG A 91 13.07 11.80 -10.55
N GLN A 92 13.48 12.78 -11.36
CA GLN A 92 14.35 12.54 -12.52
C GLN A 92 15.70 11.91 -12.13
N ASP A 93 16.25 12.26 -10.96
CA ASP A 93 17.51 11.74 -10.47
C ASP A 93 17.46 10.24 -10.09
N VAL A 94 16.26 9.69 -9.84
CA VAL A 94 16.09 8.27 -9.53
C VAL A 94 16.44 7.37 -10.71
N TYR A 95 16.08 7.76 -11.93
CA TYR A 95 16.41 6.99 -13.14
C TYR A 95 17.93 6.87 -13.33
N GLU A 96 18.67 7.97 -13.11
CA GLU A 96 20.13 7.94 -13.18
C GLU A 96 20.72 7.08 -12.08
N ALA A 97 20.21 7.16 -10.85
CA ALA A 97 20.69 6.38 -9.72
C ALA A 97 20.49 4.88 -9.95
N VAL A 98 19.30 4.48 -10.44
CA VAL A 98 18.99 3.07 -10.79
C VAL A 98 19.95 2.57 -11.88
N ASN A 99 20.17 3.37 -12.94
CA ASN A 99 21.09 3.00 -14.01
C ASN A 99 22.55 2.86 -13.51
N LYS A 100 23.00 3.72 -12.61
CA LYS A 100 24.34 3.62 -12.00
C LYS A 100 24.48 2.36 -11.16
N CYS A 101 23.45 2.03 -10.34
CA CYS A 101 23.43 0.78 -9.57
C CYS A 101 23.52 -0.44 -10.48
N ARG A 102 22.70 -0.49 -11.54
CA ARG A 102 22.71 -1.59 -12.51
C ARG A 102 24.08 -1.72 -13.20
N SER A 103 24.68 -0.62 -13.64
CA SER A 103 26.01 -0.62 -14.28
C SER A 103 27.12 -1.08 -13.34
N ALA A 104 26.94 -0.88 -12.03
CA ALA A 104 27.85 -1.34 -10.99
C ALA A 104 27.59 -2.81 -10.54
N GLY A 105 26.63 -3.51 -11.15
CA GLY A 105 26.24 -4.87 -10.76
C GLY A 105 25.51 -4.95 -9.42
N ILE A 106 24.87 -3.84 -8.99
CA ILE A 106 24.11 -3.79 -7.74
C ILE A 106 22.66 -4.19 -8.03
N ASP A 107 22.20 -5.23 -7.38
CA ASP A 107 20.83 -5.69 -7.42
C ASP A 107 19.92 -4.80 -6.57
N LEU A 108 18.90 -4.21 -7.18
CA LEU A 108 17.93 -3.38 -6.50
C LEU A 108 16.68 -4.18 -6.12
N LYS A 109 16.17 -3.95 -4.91
CA LYS A 109 14.92 -4.51 -4.41
C LYS A 109 14.09 -3.41 -3.77
N ILE A 110 12.77 -3.42 -4.03
CA ILE A 110 11.80 -2.48 -3.45
C ILE A 110 11.06 -3.19 -2.32
N LEU A 111 11.13 -2.63 -1.11
CA LEU A 111 10.38 -3.09 0.06
C LEU A 111 9.51 -1.93 0.55
N THR A 112 8.20 -2.00 0.29
CA THR A 112 7.28 -0.89 0.56
C THR A 112 6.06 -1.33 1.36
N GLY A 113 5.47 -0.40 2.12
CA GLY A 113 4.17 -0.58 2.76
C GLY A 113 2.97 -0.40 1.81
N ASP A 114 3.20 0.04 0.56
CA ASP A 114 2.16 0.23 -0.45
C ASP A 114 1.62 -1.11 -0.97
N ASN A 115 0.51 -1.05 -1.74
CA ASN A 115 -0.03 -2.24 -2.40
C ASN A 115 0.89 -2.70 -3.54
N ILE A 116 0.72 -3.98 -3.92
CA ILE A 116 1.58 -4.63 -4.90
C ILE A 116 1.47 -3.98 -6.29
N VAL A 117 0.25 -3.58 -6.71
CA VAL A 117 0.02 -2.99 -8.04
C VAL A 117 0.79 -1.67 -8.22
N THR A 118 0.77 -0.81 -7.19
CA THR A 118 1.54 0.45 -7.21
C THR A 118 3.04 0.18 -7.19
N ALA A 119 3.49 -0.77 -6.37
CA ALA A 119 4.91 -1.11 -6.26
C ALA A 119 5.47 -1.72 -7.56
N GLU A 120 4.70 -2.59 -8.22
CA GLU A 120 5.04 -3.15 -9.53
C GLU A 120 5.10 -2.07 -10.61
N ALA A 121 4.15 -1.14 -10.64
CA ALA A 121 4.15 -0.05 -11.61
C ALA A 121 5.44 0.78 -11.52
N ILE A 122 5.87 1.13 -10.30
CA ILE A 122 7.13 1.84 -10.05
C ILE A 122 8.34 0.98 -10.45
N ALA A 123 8.35 -0.30 -10.07
CA ALA A 123 9.45 -1.19 -10.37
C ALA A 123 9.62 -1.43 -11.88
N ASN A 124 8.51 -1.55 -12.62
CA ASN A 124 8.50 -1.67 -14.07
C ASN A 124 8.98 -0.37 -14.74
N GLU A 125 8.49 0.79 -14.29
CA GLU A 125 8.91 2.10 -14.82
C GLU A 125 10.42 2.32 -14.65
N LEU A 126 10.99 1.89 -13.51
CA LEU A 126 12.43 1.95 -13.24
C LEU A 126 13.23 0.80 -13.87
N GLY A 127 12.55 -0.19 -14.46
CA GLY A 127 13.17 -1.39 -14.99
C GLY A 127 13.82 -2.29 -13.93
N ILE A 128 13.41 -2.19 -12.67
CA ILE A 128 13.87 -3.05 -11.56
C ILE A 128 13.22 -4.43 -11.65
N LEU A 129 11.96 -4.49 -12.08
CA LEU A 129 11.21 -5.71 -12.33
C LEU A 129 11.27 -6.04 -13.82
N ASP A 130 11.61 -7.28 -14.16
CA ASP A 130 11.66 -7.82 -15.51
C ASP A 130 11.02 -9.22 -15.56
N ALA A 131 11.10 -9.90 -16.71
CA ALA A 131 10.44 -11.20 -16.92
C ALA A 131 11.01 -12.34 -16.06
N ASP A 132 12.24 -12.22 -15.56
CA ASP A 132 12.92 -13.25 -14.79
C ASP A 132 12.73 -13.06 -13.26
N HIS A 133 12.07 -11.96 -12.87
CA HIS A 133 11.91 -11.59 -11.49
C HIS A 133 10.43 -11.45 -11.09
N ILE A 134 10.16 -11.63 -9.80
CA ILE A 134 8.81 -11.65 -9.25
C ILE A 134 8.61 -10.55 -8.20
N SER A 135 7.35 -10.18 -8.02
CA SER A 135 6.83 -9.39 -6.92
C SER A 135 5.98 -10.27 -6.00
N VAL A 136 6.04 -10.01 -4.70
CA VAL A 136 5.30 -10.74 -3.68
C VAL A 136 4.73 -9.79 -2.64
N GLU A 137 3.73 -10.23 -1.90
CA GLU A 137 3.29 -9.54 -0.70
C GLU A 137 4.00 -10.07 0.57
N ALA A 138 4.05 -9.25 1.61
CA ALA A 138 4.74 -9.56 2.85
C ALA A 138 4.27 -10.88 3.49
N HIS A 139 2.98 -11.20 3.42
CA HIS A 139 2.44 -12.45 3.99
C HIS A 139 3.03 -13.70 3.33
N GLU A 140 3.32 -13.65 2.02
CA GLU A 140 3.97 -14.76 1.32
C GLU A 140 5.41 -15.00 1.84
N ILE A 141 6.12 -13.93 2.22
CA ILE A 141 7.42 -14.03 2.88
C ILE A 141 7.29 -14.61 4.29
N GLU A 142 6.22 -14.25 5.02
CA GLU A 142 5.98 -14.73 6.39
C GLU A 142 5.68 -16.22 6.46
N GLU A 143 5.09 -16.79 5.42
CA GLU A 143 4.78 -18.22 5.29
C GLU A 143 6.00 -19.10 4.97
N LEU A 144 7.09 -18.52 4.42
CA LEU A 144 8.31 -19.25 4.08
C LEU A 144 9.16 -19.55 5.31
N SER A 145 9.80 -20.70 5.33
CA SER A 145 10.95 -20.96 6.22
C SER A 145 12.15 -20.07 5.82
N ASP A 146 13.15 -19.98 6.68
CA ASP A 146 14.34 -19.18 6.38
C ASP A 146 15.17 -19.78 5.23
N GLU A 147 15.17 -21.11 5.09
CA GLU A 147 15.80 -21.84 3.99
C GLU A 147 15.09 -21.53 2.66
N GLU A 148 13.78 -21.67 2.61
CA GLU A 148 12.98 -21.38 1.41
C GLU A 148 13.10 -19.91 0.99
N LEU A 149 13.11 -18.99 1.95
CA LEU A 149 13.32 -17.58 1.66
C LEU A 149 14.70 -17.33 1.06
N ARG A 150 15.75 -17.98 1.57
CA ARG A 150 17.11 -17.85 1.01
C ARG A 150 17.20 -18.32 -0.44
N GLU A 151 16.47 -19.36 -0.80
CA GLU A 151 16.44 -19.89 -2.17
C GLU A 151 15.65 -18.97 -3.13
N LYS A 152 14.53 -18.39 -2.66
CA LYS A 152 13.64 -17.56 -3.48
C LYS A 152 14.08 -16.10 -3.60
N ILE A 153 14.75 -15.55 -2.58
CA ILE A 153 15.05 -14.12 -2.49
C ILE A 153 15.85 -13.54 -3.68
N PRO A 154 16.72 -14.31 -4.39
CA PRO A 154 17.36 -13.78 -5.59
C PRO A 154 16.38 -13.37 -6.68
N GLN A 155 15.27 -14.07 -6.83
CA GLN A 155 14.26 -13.81 -7.86
C GLN A 155 13.27 -12.71 -7.45
N ILE A 156 13.13 -12.41 -6.16
CA ILE A 156 12.18 -11.41 -5.67
C ILE A 156 12.79 -10.02 -5.81
N ARG A 157 12.13 -9.12 -6.55
CA ARG A 157 12.53 -7.71 -6.71
C ARG A 157 11.64 -6.73 -5.95
N VAL A 158 10.36 -7.08 -5.77
CA VAL A 158 9.38 -6.22 -5.09
C VAL A 158 8.73 -6.99 -3.95
N ILE A 159 8.68 -6.37 -2.78
CA ILE A 159 7.94 -6.87 -1.61
C ILE A 159 7.00 -5.77 -1.15
N ALA A 160 5.71 -5.96 -1.43
CA ALA A 160 4.64 -5.03 -1.07
C ALA A 160 4.08 -5.33 0.33
N ARG A 161 3.38 -4.36 0.93
CA ARG A 161 2.79 -4.46 2.28
C ARG A 161 3.82 -4.85 3.36
N SER A 162 5.08 -4.53 3.11
CA SER A 162 6.21 -4.93 3.95
C SER A 162 6.14 -4.29 5.34
N THR A 163 6.37 -5.11 6.35
CA THR A 163 6.53 -4.70 7.75
C THR A 163 8.02 -4.62 8.11
N PRO A 164 8.42 -3.94 9.20
CA PRO A 164 9.81 -3.93 9.66
C PRO A 164 10.38 -5.33 9.89
N SER A 165 9.58 -6.27 10.40
CA SER A 165 9.98 -7.66 10.60
C SER A 165 10.32 -8.38 9.30
N VAL A 166 9.50 -8.20 8.27
CA VAL A 166 9.75 -8.76 6.92
C VAL A 166 11.00 -8.16 6.30
N LYS A 167 11.18 -6.83 6.41
CA LYS A 167 12.41 -6.17 5.94
C LYS A 167 13.67 -6.77 6.57
N MET A 168 13.64 -7.00 7.88
CA MET A 168 14.76 -7.63 8.60
C MET A 168 15.01 -9.09 8.16
N ARG A 169 13.95 -9.89 7.93
CA ARG A 169 14.08 -11.26 7.42
C ARG A 169 14.75 -11.28 6.05
N VAL A 170 14.32 -10.41 5.14
CA VAL A 170 14.90 -10.27 3.79
C VAL A 170 16.39 -9.92 3.86
N VAL A 171 16.76 -8.94 4.69
CA VAL A 171 18.18 -8.56 4.88
C VAL A 171 19.02 -9.73 5.41
N ARG A 172 18.48 -10.49 6.37
CA ARG A 172 19.16 -11.69 6.91
C ARG A 172 19.35 -12.76 5.85
N ALA A 173 18.30 -13.04 5.04
CA ALA A 173 18.36 -14.02 3.97
C ALA A 173 19.43 -13.64 2.92
N LEU A 174 19.46 -12.38 2.49
CA LEU A 174 20.45 -11.88 1.54
C LEU A 174 21.89 -11.99 2.11
N LYS A 175 22.09 -11.60 3.37
CA LYS A 175 23.40 -11.74 4.04
C LYS A 175 23.82 -13.20 4.19
N ALA A 176 22.88 -14.11 4.50
CA ALA A 176 23.17 -15.54 4.58
C ALA A 176 23.55 -16.16 3.23
N ASN A 177 23.12 -15.55 2.12
CA ASN A 177 23.56 -15.90 0.75
C ASN A 177 24.91 -15.26 0.37
N GLY A 178 25.60 -14.57 1.30
CA GLY A 178 26.90 -13.95 1.06
C GLY A 178 26.84 -12.56 0.43
N ASN A 179 25.66 -11.96 0.29
CA ASN A 179 25.50 -10.63 -0.30
C ASN A 179 25.90 -9.51 0.69
N VAL A 180 26.49 -8.43 0.17
CA VAL A 180 26.62 -7.16 0.88
C VAL A 180 25.32 -6.37 0.66
N VAL A 181 24.65 -6.01 1.75
CA VAL A 181 23.33 -5.37 1.70
C VAL A 181 23.40 -3.96 2.25
N ALA A 182 22.91 -3.00 1.46
CA ALA A 182 22.61 -1.64 1.90
C ALA A 182 21.10 -1.43 1.93
N VAL A 183 20.60 -0.73 2.93
CA VAL A 183 19.19 -0.39 3.08
C VAL A 183 19.06 1.12 3.18
N THR A 184 18.13 1.70 2.40
CA THR A 184 17.76 3.11 2.50
C THR A 184 16.29 3.21 2.87
N GLY A 185 15.94 4.13 3.75
CA GLY A 185 14.56 4.36 4.18
C GLY A 185 14.41 5.74 4.82
N HIS A 186 13.19 6.23 4.91
CA HIS A 186 12.87 7.58 5.37
C HIS A 186 11.87 7.62 6.53
N GLY A 187 11.67 6.56 7.28
CA GLY A 187 10.65 6.56 8.32
C GLY A 187 10.95 5.68 9.53
N ILE A 188 10.19 5.92 10.59
CA ILE A 188 10.18 5.10 11.81
C ILE A 188 9.90 3.61 11.47
N ASN A 189 9.12 3.37 10.41
CA ASN A 189 8.80 2.02 9.94
C ASN A 189 9.96 1.29 9.24
N ASP A 190 11.07 1.98 9.00
CA ASP A 190 12.27 1.41 8.36
C ASP A 190 13.40 1.17 9.37
N ALA A 191 13.25 1.65 10.60
CA ALA A 191 14.21 1.38 11.67
C ALA A 191 14.05 -0.07 12.15
N PRO A 192 15.12 -0.84 12.30
CA PRO A 192 15.07 -2.10 13.04
C PRO A 192 14.72 -1.80 14.49
N PRO A 193 13.92 -2.68 15.15
CA PRO A 193 13.67 -2.57 16.58
C PRO A 193 14.97 -2.71 17.38
#